data_fe9f629eac02f52086425a115806e41d
#
_entry.id   fe9f629eac02f52086425a115806e41d
#
_cell.length_a   1.000
_cell.length_b   1.000
_cell.length_c   1.000
_cell.angle_alpha   90.00
_cell.angle_beta   90.00
_cell.angle_gamma   90.00
#
_symmetry.space_group_name_H-M   'P 1'
#
loop_
_entity.id
_entity.type
_entity.pdbx_description
1 polymer ?
#
loop_
_entity_poly.entity_id
_entity_poly.type
_entity_poly.pdbx_seq_one_letter_code
_entity_poly.pdbx_strand_id
1 'polypeptide(L)' 'MARFEFLLSNGSTKVFDKWEDIPENFTFRNVIQFMPDTPSEPHTDEVHEEMAQWDTRLQNLLEKERASSN' A
#
# COMPACT_ATOMS: atom_id res chain seq x y z
N MET A 1 -5.42 8.09 9.88
CA MET A 1 -6.10 7.77 8.61
C MET A 1 -5.09 7.21 7.64
N ALA A 2 -5.48 6.17 6.93
CA ALA A 2 -4.59 5.56 5.95
C ALA A 2 -4.48 6.43 4.70
N ARG A 3 -3.35 6.37 4.04
CA ARG A 3 -3.15 7.05 2.76
C ARG A 3 -2.19 6.26 1.90
N PHE A 4 -2.62 5.95 0.70
CA PHE A 4 -1.81 5.22 -0.28
C PHE A 4 -1.79 6.02 -1.56
N GLU A 5 -0.62 6.47 -1.96
CA GLU A 5 -0.47 7.28 -3.16
C GLU A 5 0.44 6.58 -4.15
N PHE A 6 0.02 6.54 -5.40
CA PHE A 6 0.73 5.83 -6.47
C PHE A 6 0.91 6.73 -7.66
N LEU A 7 2.08 6.60 -8.31
CA LEU A 7 2.34 7.26 -9.59
C LEU A 7 1.95 6.29 -10.72
N LEU A 8 1.09 6.75 -11.60
CA LEU A 8 0.63 5.94 -12.73
C LEU A 8 1.57 6.07 -13.92
N SER A 9 1.43 5.15 -14.87
CA SER A 9 2.31 5.12 -16.04
C SER A 9 2.16 6.34 -16.95
N ASN A 10 1.03 7.04 -16.86
CA ASN A 10 0.78 8.25 -17.65
C ASN A 10 1.25 9.54 -16.98
N GLY A 11 1.93 9.42 -15.82
CA GLY A 11 2.41 10.56 -15.06
C GLY A 11 1.43 11.15 -14.07
N SER A 12 0.21 10.62 -14.01
CA SER A 12 -0.80 11.03 -13.03
C SER A 12 -0.58 10.31 -11.70
N THR A 13 -1.19 10.85 -10.64
CA THR A 13 -1.15 10.20 -9.32
C THR A 13 -2.55 9.77 -8.92
N LYS A 14 -2.62 8.72 -8.12
CA LYS A 14 -3.87 8.21 -7.58
C LYS A 14 -3.72 8.01 -6.09
N VAL A 15 -4.68 8.51 -5.32
CA VAL A 15 -4.66 8.40 -3.86
C VAL A 15 -5.85 7.57 -3.40
N PHE A 16 -5.58 6.64 -2.49
CA PHE A 16 -6.61 5.83 -1.85
C PHE A 16 -6.55 6.04 -0.35
N ASP A 17 -7.69 6.18 0.28
CA ASP A 17 -7.78 6.33 1.73
C ASP A 17 -7.90 4.98 2.44
N LYS A 18 -8.25 3.94 1.69
CA LYS A 18 -8.42 2.60 2.24
C LYS A 18 -7.74 1.58 1.34
N TRP A 19 -7.11 0.60 1.95
CA TRP A 19 -6.50 -0.49 1.20
C TRP A 19 -7.52 -1.24 0.35
N GLU A 20 -8.72 -1.41 0.87
CA GLU A 20 -9.80 -2.14 0.21
C GLU A 20 -10.29 -1.45 -1.06
N ASP A 21 -10.08 -0.15 -1.17
CA ASP A 21 -10.46 0.60 -2.36
C ASP A 21 -9.49 0.37 -3.53
N ILE A 22 -8.32 -0.19 -3.26
CA ILE A 22 -7.33 -0.48 -4.30
C ILE A 22 -7.72 -1.77 -5.01
N PRO A 23 -8.01 -1.72 -6.35
CA PRO A 23 -8.37 -2.93 -7.09
C PRO A 23 -7.20 -3.92 -7.12
N GLU A 24 -7.53 -5.22 -7.18
CA GLU A 24 -6.50 -6.26 -7.25
C GLU A 24 -5.67 -6.16 -8.53
N ASN A 25 -6.30 -5.71 -9.60
CA ASN A 25 -5.63 -5.55 -10.90
C ASN A 25 -5.10 -4.13 -11.12
N PHE A 26 -5.02 -3.34 -10.06
CA PHE A 26 -4.52 -1.97 -10.15
C PHE A 26 -3.05 -1.98 -10.56
N THR A 27 -2.72 -1.21 -11.60
CA THR A 27 -1.34 -1.07 -12.07
C THR A 27 -0.84 0.34 -11.80
N PHE A 28 0.42 0.45 -11.44
CA PHE A 28 1.05 1.73 -11.12
C PHE A 28 2.53 1.64 -11.47
N ARG A 29 3.17 2.79 -11.60
CA ARG A 29 4.59 2.84 -11.90
C ARG A 29 5.43 2.82 -10.64
N ASN A 30 5.09 3.68 -9.68
CA ASN A 30 5.82 3.80 -8.42
C ASN A 30 4.85 3.98 -7.25
N VAL A 31 5.28 3.55 -6.08
CA VAL A 31 4.59 3.86 -4.83
C VAL A 31 5.18 5.16 -4.30
N ILE A 32 4.37 6.21 -4.23
CA ILE A 32 4.81 7.50 -3.72
C ILE A 32 4.71 7.54 -2.21
N GLN A 33 3.58 7.08 -1.67
CA GLN A 33 3.35 7.10 -0.23
C GLN A 33 2.60 5.85 0.20
N PHE A 34 3.02 5.27 1.30
CA PHE A 34 2.37 4.10 1.89
C PHE A 34 2.24 4.35 3.38
N MET A 35 1.05 4.76 3.81
CA MET A 35 0.75 5.02 5.20
C MET A 35 -0.47 4.20 5.62
N PRO A 36 -0.24 2.99 6.15
CA PRO A 36 -1.34 2.18 6.65
C PRO A 36 -1.92 2.78 7.93
N ASP A 37 -3.21 2.53 8.14
CA ASP A 37 -3.87 2.98 9.35
C ASP A 37 -3.46 2.06 10.50
N THR A 38 -2.63 2.58 11.41
CA THR A 38 -2.18 1.83 12.57
C THR A 38 -2.96 2.26 13.80
N PRO A 39 -3.41 1.32 14.63
CA PRO A 39 -4.08 1.68 15.87
C PRO A 39 -3.12 2.36 16.83
N SER A 40 -3.61 3.36 17.54
CA SER A 40 -2.81 4.10 18.50
C SER A 40 -2.78 3.44 19.88
N GLU A 41 -3.43 2.30 20.02
CA GLU A 41 -3.54 1.61 21.31
C GLU A 41 -2.36 0.65 21.54
N PRO A 42 -2.17 0.18 22.80
CA PRO A 42 -1.04 -0.68 23.13
C PRO A 42 -1.01 -1.95 22.30
N HIS A 43 0.20 -2.43 22.07
CA HIS A 43 0.43 -3.59 21.20
C HIS A 43 -0.19 -4.84 21.77
N THR A 44 -1.16 -5.40 21.06
CA THR A 44 -1.68 -6.72 21.31
C THR A 44 -1.17 -7.66 20.24
N ASP A 45 -1.36 -8.98 20.43
CA ASP A 45 -0.95 -9.95 19.43
C ASP A 45 -1.66 -9.70 18.09
N GLU A 46 -2.92 -9.24 18.15
CA GLU A 46 -3.67 -8.91 16.95
C GLU A 46 -3.05 -7.77 16.18
N VAL A 47 -2.53 -6.76 16.89
CA VAL A 47 -1.87 -5.62 16.26
C VAL A 47 -0.59 -6.06 15.56
N HIS A 48 0.16 -6.96 16.18
CA HIS A 48 1.38 -7.50 15.55
C HIS A 48 1.07 -8.25 14.26
N GLU A 49 -0.02 -9.01 14.22
CA GLU A 49 -0.43 -9.69 13.01
C GLU A 49 -0.81 -8.73 11.91
N GLU A 50 -1.51 -7.65 12.25
CA GLU A 50 -1.85 -6.61 11.28
C GLU A 50 -0.61 -5.94 10.72
N MET A 51 0.36 -5.64 11.56
CA MET A 51 1.61 -5.03 11.10
C MET A 51 2.35 -5.95 10.16
N ALA A 52 2.37 -7.25 10.44
CA ALA A 52 3.00 -8.22 9.55
C ALA A 52 2.29 -8.29 8.20
N GLN A 53 0.96 -8.20 8.19
CA GLN A 53 0.20 -8.14 6.95
C GLN A 53 0.55 -6.91 6.13
N TRP A 54 0.74 -5.76 6.77
CA TRP A 54 1.10 -4.54 6.08
C TRP A 54 2.48 -4.65 5.43
N ASP A 55 3.43 -5.28 6.12
CA ASP A 55 4.76 -5.52 5.53
C ASP A 55 4.64 -6.38 4.28
N THR A 56 3.84 -7.44 4.33
CA THR A 56 3.62 -8.31 3.18
C THR A 56 2.97 -7.54 2.03
N ARG A 57 1.97 -6.72 2.34
CA ARG A 57 1.29 -5.91 1.34
C ARG A 57 2.23 -4.92 0.67
N LEU A 58 3.10 -4.29 1.45
CA LEU A 58 4.09 -3.38 0.90
C LEU A 58 5.06 -4.09 -0.02
N GLN A 59 5.55 -5.26 0.38
CA GLN A 59 6.43 -6.04 -0.47
C GLN A 59 5.76 -6.46 -1.76
N ASN A 60 4.48 -6.82 -1.71
CA ASN A 60 3.73 -7.16 -2.92
C ASN A 60 3.61 -5.95 -3.85
N LEU A 61 3.40 -4.76 -3.30
CA LEU A 61 3.35 -3.54 -4.10
C LEU A 61 4.70 -3.25 -4.75
N LEU A 62 5.80 -3.43 -4.00
CA LEU A 62 7.14 -3.21 -4.54
C LEU A 62 7.47 -4.20 -5.64
N GLU A 63 7.02 -5.44 -5.52
CA GLU A 63 7.19 -6.43 -6.57
C GLU A 63 6.43 -6.04 -7.84
N LYS A 64 5.21 -5.54 -7.69
CA LYS A 64 4.43 -5.04 -8.83
C LYS A 64 5.11 -3.85 -9.48
N GLU A 65 5.65 -2.96 -8.67
CA GLU A 65 6.40 -1.81 -9.16
C GLU A 65 7.58 -2.26 -10.00
N ARG A 66 8.34 -3.25 -9.50
CA ARG A 66 9.49 -3.79 -10.21
C ARG A 66 9.07 -4.46 -11.51
N ALA A 67 7.98 -5.20 -11.48
CA ALA A 67 7.49 -5.89 -12.67
C ALA A 67 7.02 -4.92 -13.75
N SER A 68 6.42 -3.80 -13.35
CA SER A 68 5.91 -2.82 -14.31
C SER A 68 7.00 -1.88 -14.84
N SER A 69 8.18 -1.87 -14.23
CA SER A 69 9.27 -1.00 -14.67
C SER A 69 10.10 -1.62 -15.82
N ASN A 70 9.75 -2.80 -16.23
CA ASN A 70 10.35 -3.43 -17.39
C ASN A 70 9.62 -2.99 -18.67
#